data_457d6541beec97a9d7c0300223d4588e
#
_entry.id   457d6541beec97a9d7c0300223d4588e
#
_cell.length_a   1.000
_cell.length_b   1.000
_cell.length_c   1.000
_cell.angle_alpha   90.00
_cell.angle_beta   90.00
_cell.angle_gamma   90.00
#
_symmetry.space_group_name_H-M   'P 1'
#
loop_
_entity.id
_entity.type
_entity.pdbx_description
1 polymer ?
#
loop_
_entity_poly.entity_id
_entity_poly.type
_entity_poly.pdbx_seq_one_letter_code
_entity_poly.pdbx_strand_id
1 'polypeptide(L)'
;MKLLIDAGNTRIKWALADGSEADRGNWLRSGVLPVEQAGELSQQFTGLEGIRQVWASNVAGEEIAQHIRNAGTGLSAQPRFIIAQEAQCGVRNGYSSPSQLGSDRWAALIAAWHLVHGTCLVVNSGTATTVDALSATGEFIGGLISPGVELMQRSLRGATVQLQAAQAGKYASFPLNTADALYSGALQASCGAIERQHVLLGDSSAPVVLSGGAEAVLRNRLNVPLLIVDNLVLQGLWLIAQETNA
;
A
#
# COMPACT_ATOMS: atom_id res chain seq x y z
N MET A 1 -15.41 13.04 -13.02
CA MET A 1 -14.35 12.06 -12.77
C MET A 1 -13.70 12.33 -11.42
N LYS A 2 -13.04 11.32 -10.84
CA LYS A 2 -12.30 11.39 -9.58
C LYS A 2 -10.82 11.10 -9.86
N LEU A 3 -9.94 11.94 -9.34
CA LEU A 3 -8.50 11.72 -9.34
C LEU A 3 -8.09 11.18 -7.96
N LEU A 4 -7.43 10.03 -7.94
CA LEU A 4 -6.96 9.34 -6.74
C LEU A 4 -5.44 9.37 -6.72
N ILE A 5 -4.84 9.69 -5.57
CA ILE A 5 -3.39 9.83 -5.42
C ILE A 5 -2.95 9.08 -4.17
N ASP A 6 -2.00 8.14 -4.34
CA ASP A 6 -1.32 7.42 -3.26
C ASP A 6 0.14 7.87 -3.22
N ALA A 7 0.48 8.72 -2.28
CA ALA A 7 1.82 9.26 -2.10
C ALA A 7 2.55 8.54 -0.95
N GLY A 8 3.35 7.54 -1.33
CA GLY A 8 4.26 6.83 -0.45
C GLY A 8 5.67 7.44 -0.45
N ASN A 9 6.53 6.95 0.47
CA ASN A 9 7.90 7.47 0.66
C ASN A 9 8.87 7.25 -0.51
N THR A 10 8.53 6.42 -1.49
CA THR A 10 9.39 6.13 -2.65
C THR A 10 8.71 6.46 -3.97
N ARG A 11 7.39 6.31 -4.05
CA ARG A 11 6.62 6.49 -5.28
C ARG A 11 5.30 7.17 -4.99
N ILE A 12 4.86 7.99 -5.95
CA ILE A 12 3.51 8.53 -6.02
C ILE A 12 2.79 7.77 -7.13
N LYS A 13 1.68 7.14 -6.80
CA LYS A 13 0.77 6.49 -7.76
C LYS A 13 -0.49 7.33 -7.89
N TRP A 14 -1.05 7.38 -9.08
CA TRP A 14 -2.32 8.06 -9.29
C TRP A 14 -3.20 7.31 -10.28
N ALA A 15 -4.50 7.52 -10.16
CA ALA A 15 -5.48 6.96 -11.08
C ALA A 15 -6.65 7.93 -11.30
N LEU A 16 -7.19 7.91 -12.51
CA LEU A 16 -8.42 8.60 -12.88
C LEU A 16 -9.54 7.59 -13.02
N ALA A 17 -10.64 7.82 -12.29
CA ALA A 17 -11.83 6.99 -12.31
C ALA A 17 -13.06 7.81 -12.68
N ASP A 18 -14.03 7.23 -13.38
CA ASP A 18 -15.28 7.93 -13.73
C ASP A 18 -16.31 7.90 -12.61
N GLY A 19 -16.23 6.94 -11.71
CA GLY A 19 -17.11 6.79 -10.54
C GLY A 19 -18.09 5.63 -10.60
N SER A 20 -18.07 4.79 -11.65
CA SER A 20 -18.84 3.56 -11.67
C SER A 20 -18.18 2.45 -10.86
N GLU A 21 -18.97 1.53 -10.24
CA GLU A 21 -18.41 0.38 -9.51
C GLU A 21 -17.63 -0.58 -10.41
N ALA A 22 -17.96 -0.63 -11.70
CA ALA A 22 -17.23 -1.42 -12.69
C ALA A 22 -15.76 -0.96 -12.88
N ASP A 23 -15.46 0.28 -12.47
CA ASP A 23 -14.12 0.85 -12.63
C ASP A 23 -13.18 0.62 -11.44
N ARG A 24 -13.63 -0.03 -10.37
CA ARG A 24 -12.76 -0.34 -9.25
C ARG A 24 -11.61 -1.24 -9.69
N GLY A 25 -10.42 -0.64 -9.81
CA GLY A 25 -9.21 -1.29 -10.33
C GLY A 25 -9.03 -1.19 -11.85
N ASN A 26 -10.07 -0.80 -12.62
CA ASN A 26 -9.99 -0.53 -14.04
C ASN A 26 -9.98 0.99 -14.27
N TRP A 27 -8.80 1.59 -14.18
CA TRP A 27 -8.63 3.02 -14.25
C TRP A 27 -8.71 3.53 -15.70
N LEU A 28 -9.38 4.66 -15.93
CA LEU A 28 -9.38 5.35 -17.24
C LEU A 28 -7.96 5.75 -17.66
N ARG A 29 -7.19 6.25 -16.71
CA ARG A 29 -5.76 6.53 -16.84
C ARG A 29 -5.11 6.32 -15.47
N SER A 30 -3.85 5.94 -15.47
CA SER A 30 -3.05 5.85 -14.26
C SER A 30 -1.59 6.14 -14.55
N GLY A 31 -0.84 6.45 -13.50
CA GLY A 31 0.58 6.68 -13.61
C GLY A 31 1.29 6.46 -12.29
N VAL A 32 2.60 6.40 -12.39
CA VAL A 32 3.50 6.32 -11.24
C VAL A 32 4.73 7.16 -11.51
N LEU A 33 5.20 7.87 -10.48
CA LEU A 33 6.46 8.61 -10.53
C LEU A 33 7.23 8.42 -9.22
N PRO A 34 8.57 8.50 -9.25
CA PRO A 34 9.38 8.56 -8.04
C PRO A 34 8.98 9.76 -7.17
N VAL A 35 9.05 9.63 -5.85
CA VAL A 35 8.71 10.73 -4.94
C VAL A 35 9.62 11.96 -5.13
N GLU A 36 10.86 11.74 -5.53
CA GLU A 36 11.83 12.79 -5.84
C GLU A 36 11.40 13.66 -7.05
N GLN A 37 10.50 13.15 -7.88
CA GLN A 37 9.92 13.85 -9.05
C GLN A 37 8.53 14.43 -8.74
N ALA A 38 8.14 14.55 -7.48
CA ALA A 38 6.83 15.08 -7.08
C ALA A 38 6.53 16.48 -7.68
N GLY A 39 7.54 17.29 -7.94
CA GLY A 39 7.41 18.58 -8.63
C GLY A 39 6.87 18.48 -10.07
N GLU A 40 6.99 17.31 -10.70
CA GLU A 40 6.48 17.05 -12.06
C GLU A 40 5.04 16.51 -12.08
N LEU A 41 4.40 16.37 -10.89
CA LEU A 41 3.07 15.76 -10.77
C LEU A 41 2.00 16.50 -11.60
N SER A 42 2.09 17.83 -11.71
CA SER A 42 1.20 18.63 -12.55
C SER A 42 1.25 18.25 -14.04
N GLN A 43 2.42 17.84 -14.53
CA GLN A 43 2.61 17.40 -15.92
C GLN A 43 1.87 16.07 -16.17
N GLN A 44 1.79 15.20 -15.15
CA GLN A 44 1.05 13.93 -15.24
C GLN A 44 -0.46 14.16 -15.43
N PHE A 45 -0.97 15.31 -14.96
CA PHE A 45 -2.38 15.65 -15.03
C PHE A 45 -2.75 16.51 -16.25
N THR A 46 -1.77 16.82 -17.10
CA THR A 46 -2.00 17.58 -18.33
C THR A 46 -2.99 16.84 -19.24
N GLY A 47 -4.03 17.55 -19.68
CA GLY A 47 -5.09 17.00 -20.54
C GLY A 47 -6.08 16.09 -19.81
N LEU A 48 -6.07 16.04 -18.48
CA LEU A 48 -7.16 15.44 -17.71
C LEU A 48 -8.28 16.47 -17.55
N GLU A 49 -9.45 16.16 -18.10
CA GLU A 49 -10.62 17.04 -18.04
C GLU A 49 -11.75 16.44 -17.18
N GLY A 50 -12.68 17.29 -16.72
CA GLY A 50 -13.87 16.84 -16.02
C GLY A 50 -13.62 16.27 -14.64
N ILE A 51 -12.47 16.55 -14.00
CA ILE A 51 -12.17 16.13 -12.63
C ILE A 51 -13.02 16.97 -11.68
N ARG A 52 -13.86 16.28 -10.90
CA ARG A 52 -14.75 16.91 -9.90
C ARG A 52 -14.26 16.72 -8.47
N GLN A 53 -13.41 15.72 -8.23
CA GLN A 53 -12.86 15.39 -6.91
C GLN A 53 -11.43 14.91 -7.06
N VAL A 54 -10.60 15.28 -6.07
CA VAL A 54 -9.24 14.78 -5.91
C VAL A 54 -9.12 14.24 -4.49
N TRP A 55 -8.77 12.96 -4.36
CA TRP A 55 -8.56 12.29 -3.08
C TRP A 55 -7.14 11.78 -2.98
N ALA A 56 -6.51 12.02 -1.84
CA ALA A 56 -5.11 11.66 -1.65
C ALA A 56 -4.86 10.95 -0.31
N SER A 57 -4.12 9.86 -0.36
CA SER A 57 -3.35 9.33 0.75
C SER A 57 -1.94 9.90 0.67
N ASN A 58 -1.42 10.45 1.75
CA ASN A 58 -0.06 10.94 1.81
C ASN A 58 0.62 10.54 3.12
N VAL A 59 1.66 9.72 3.03
CA VAL A 59 2.54 9.34 4.12
C VAL A 59 4.00 9.77 3.89
N ALA A 60 4.22 10.62 2.88
CA ALA A 60 5.53 11.11 2.47
C ALA A 60 5.87 12.51 3.00
N GLY A 61 5.02 13.07 3.87
CA GLY A 61 5.27 14.34 4.55
C GLY A 61 4.66 15.57 3.86
N GLU A 62 4.85 16.74 4.50
CA GLU A 62 4.17 17.99 4.10
C GLU A 62 4.68 18.57 2.77
N GLU A 63 5.95 18.35 2.44
CA GLU A 63 6.50 18.80 1.15
C GLU A 63 5.76 18.13 -0.02
N ILE A 64 5.52 16.82 0.07
CA ILE A 64 4.77 16.07 -0.94
C ILE A 64 3.29 16.50 -0.95
N ALA A 65 2.70 16.76 0.22
CA ALA A 65 1.34 17.31 0.27
C ALA A 65 1.26 18.66 -0.48
N GLN A 66 2.27 19.51 -0.38
CA GLN A 66 2.31 20.78 -1.11
C GLN A 66 2.44 20.59 -2.62
N HIS A 67 3.25 19.63 -3.09
CA HIS A 67 3.32 19.28 -4.51
C HIS A 67 1.96 18.78 -5.04
N ILE A 68 1.24 17.96 -4.26
CA ILE A 68 -0.10 17.49 -4.62
C ILE A 68 -1.09 18.67 -4.70
N ARG A 69 -1.05 19.62 -3.73
CA ARG A 69 -1.90 20.82 -3.78
C ARG A 69 -1.60 21.68 -5.00
N ASN A 70 -0.32 21.91 -5.29
CA ASN A 70 0.12 22.68 -6.44
C ASN A 70 -0.32 22.04 -7.76
N ALA A 71 -0.19 20.73 -7.89
CA ALA A 71 -0.67 19.98 -9.05
C ALA A 71 -2.21 20.08 -9.21
N GLY A 72 -2.93 20.20 -8.08
CA GLY A 72 -4.37 20.40 -8.04
C GLY A 72 -4.83 21.80 -8.48
N THR A 73 -3.97 22.82 -8.47
CA THR A 73 -4.38 24.21 -8.81
C THR A 73 -4.88 24.35 -10.24
N GLY A 74 -4.38 23.52 -11.16
CA GLY A 74 -4.86 23.45 -12.56
C GLY A 74 -6.12 22.62 -12.75
N LEU A 75 -6.63 21.99 -11.70
CA LEU A 75 -7.82 21.14 -11.73
C LEU A 75 -9.02 21.90 -11.12
N SER A 76 -10.23 21.51 -11.49
CA SER A 76 -11.45 22.12 -10.96
C SER A 76 -11.79 21.72 -9.51
N ALA A 77 -10.95 20.91 -8.86
CA ALA A 77 -11.18 20.42 -7.51
C ALA A 77 -9.89 20.42 -6.68
N GLN A 78 -10.00 20.89 -5.42
CA GLN A 78 -8.88 20.85 -4.49
C GLN A 78 -8.65 19.45 -3.92
N PRO A 79 -7.39 19.02 -3.70
CA PRO A 79 -7.08 17.73 -3.09
C PRO A 79 -7.60 17.62 -1.65
N ARG A 80 -8.30 16.53 -1.38
CA ARG A 80 -8.73 16.10 -0.04
C ARG A 80 -7.83 15.00 0.45
N PHE A 81 -7.07 15.26 1.51
CA PHE A 81 -6.22 14.26 2.14
C PHE A 81 -7.05 13.44 3.12
N ILE A 82 -7.02 12.12 2.97
CA ILE A 82 -7.67 11.24 3.91
C ILE A 82 -6.87 11.11 5.20
N ILE A 83 -7.59 10.98 6.31
CA ILE A 83 -7.06 10.64 7.64
C ILE A 83 -7.87 9.46 8.13
N ALA A 84 -7.22 8.47 8.75
CA ALA A 84 -7.91 7.33 9.32
C ALA A 84 -8.88 7.78 10.43
N GLN A 85 -10.08 7.25 10.41
CA GLN A 85 -11.21 7.59 11.29
C GLN A 85 -11.51 6.42 12.23
N GLU A 86 -12.42 6.62 13.19
CA GLU A 86 -12.93 5.55 14.05
C GLU A 86 -13.68 4.48 13.26
N ALA A 87 -14.48 4.90 12.27
CA ALA A 87 -15.16 4.00 11.35
C ALA A 87 -15.38 4.69 10.01
N GLN A 88 -15.25 3.96 8.91
CA GLN A 88 -15.52 4.43 7.55
C GLN A 88 -15.67 3.24 6.61
N CYS A 89 -16.58 3.33 5.63
CA CYS A 89 -16.79 2.30 4.60
C CYS A 89 -16.92 0.87 5.17
N GLY A 90 -17.59 0.71 6.31
CA GLY A 90 -17.79 -0.59 6.95
C GLY A 90 -16.60 -1.13 7.74
N VAL A 91 -15.48 -0.39 7.80
CA VAL A 91 -14.29 -0.75 8.61
C VAL A 91 -14.27 0.08 9.89
N ARG A 92 -13.98 -0.57 11.02
CA ARG A 92 -13.75 0.05 12.32
C ARG A 92 -12.29 -0.02 12.71
N ASN A 93 -11.74 1.09 13.18
CA ASN A 93 -10.34 1.22 13.55
C ASN A 93 -10.12 0.81 15.02
N GLY A 94 -9.26 -0.18 15.26
CA GLY A 94 -8.93 -0.66 16.60
C GLY A 94 -7.80 0.11 17.29
N TYR A 95 -7.21 1.13 16.66
CA TYR A 95 -6.21 1.98 17.33
C TYR A 95 -6.87 2.85 18.39
N SER A 96 -6.23 2.99 19.54
CA SER A 96 -6.67 3.90 20.61
C SER A 96 -6.72 5.37 20.15
N SER A 97 -5.93 5.72 19.19
CA SER A 97 -5.90 7.02 18.50
C SER A 97 -6.02 6.78 17.00
N PRO A 98 -7.22 6.79 16.43
CA PRO A 98 -7.48 6.40 15.03
C PRO A 98 -6.62 7.12 14.01
N SER A 99 -6.36 8.42 14.19
CA SER A 99 -5.55 9.24 13.29
C SER A 99 -4.06 8.87 13.22
N GLN A 100 -3.56 8.04 14.16
CA GLN A 100 -2.18 7.52 14.11
C GLN A 100 -2.01 6.41 13.07
N LEU A 101 -3.10 5.78 12.62
CA LEU A 101 -3.02 4.82 11.53
C LEU A 101 -2.71 5.54 10.21
N GLY A 102 -1.68 5.10 9.50
CA GLY A 102 -1.31 5.67 8.20
C GLY A 102 -2.48 5.65 7.22
N SER A 103 -2.64 6.72 6.47
CA SER A 103 -3.75 6.87 5.52
C SER A 103 -3.73 5.80 4.42
N ASP A 104 -2.55 5.37 4.00
CA ASP A 104 -2.34 4.27 3.06
C ASP A 104 -2.85 2.92 3.61
N ARG A 105 -2.52 2.61 4.88
CA ARG A 105 -3.01 1.40 5.55
C ARG A 105 -4.53 1.45 5.74
N TRP A 106 -5.07 2.60 6.11
CA TRP A 106 -6.52 2.79 6.27
C TRP A 106 -7.26 2.53 4.95
N ALA A 107 -6.81 3.14 3.86
CA ALA A 107 -7.39 2.90 2.54
C ALA A 107 -7.27 1.43 2.12
N ALA A 108 -6.11 0.80 2.34
CA ALA A 108 -5.90 -0.62 2.03
C ALA A 108 -6.84 -1.55 2.81
N LEU A 109 -7.06 -1.28 4.11
CA LEU A 109 -8.02 -2.01 4.95
C LEU A 109 -9.45 -1.91 4.42
N ILE A 110 -9.88 -0.71 4.04
CA ILE A 110 -11.20 -0.47 3.44
C ILE A 110 -11.37 -1.25 2.13
N ALA A 111 -10.36 -1.21 1.26
CA ALA A 111 -10.41 -1.97 0.01
C ALA A 111 -10.47 -3.49 0.26
N ALA A 112 -9.66 -4.00 1.18
CA ALA A 112 -9.64 -5.41 1.52
C ALA A 112 -10.97 -5.88 2.13
N TRP A 113 -11.57 -5.07 3.01
CA TRP A 113 -12.89 -5.35 3.57
C TRP A 113 -13.96 -5.50 2.48
N HIS A 114 -13.99 -4.59 1.52
CA HIS A 114 -14.93 -4.64 0.41
C HIS A 114 -14.69 -5.80 -0.57
N LEU A 115 -13.49 -6.38 -0.57
CA LEU A 115 -13.17 -7.56 -1.40
C LEU A 115 -13.54 -8.87 -0.71
N VAL A 116 -13.32 -8.96 0.60
CA VAL A 116 -13.38 -10.23 1.34
C VAL A 116 -14.67 -10.35 2.16
N HIS A 117 -15.16 -9.26 2.76
CA HIS A 117 -16.28 -9.24 3.70
C HIS A 117 -16.16 -10.31 4.80
N GLY A 118 -14.95 -10.49 5.32
CA GLY A 118 -14.60 -11.52 6.31
C GLY A 118 -13.21 -11.32 6.90
N THR A 119 -12.82 -12.26 7.74
CA THR A 119 -11.47 -12.28 8.33
C THR A 119 -10.41 -12.35 7.24
N CYS A 120 -9.41 -11.47 7.30
CA CYS A 120 -8.28 -11.50 6.37
C CYS A 120 -7.04 -10.78 6.94
N LEU A 121 -5.88 -11.06 6.37
CA LEU A 121 -4.72 -10.19 6.46
C LEU A 121 -4.63 -9.27 5.24
N VAL A 122 -4.22 -8.05 5.47
CA VAL A 122 -3.97 -7.04 4.42
C VAL A 122 -2.48 -6.75 4.42
N VAL A 123 -1.81 -7.15 3.35
CA VAL A 123 -0.36 -7.00 3.22
C VAL A 123 -0.04 -6.04 2.08
N ASN A 124 0.66 -4.97 2.41
CA ASN A 124 1.21 -4.07 1.40
C ASN A 124 2.74 -4.09 1.51
N SER A 125 3.42 -4.64 0.52
CA SER A 125 4.87 -4.79 0.52
C SER A 125 5.53 -3.87 -0.50
N GLY A 126 6.08 -2.77 0.00
CA GLY A 126 6.81 -1.74 -0.74
C GLY A 126 8.13 -1.39 -0.07
N THR A 127 8.36 -0.11 0.21
CA THR A 127 9.49 0.39 1.02
C THR A 127 9.44 -0.17 2.43
N ALA A 128 8.26 -0.17 3.04
CA ALA A 128 7.92 -0.97 4.21
C ALA A 128 7.03 -2.14 3.80
N THR A 129 6.99 -3.19 4.61
CA THR A 129 5.96 -4.23 4.56
C THR A 129 5.05 -4.04 5.76
N THR A 130 3.77 -3.81 5.51
CA THR A 130 2.71 -3.78 6.53
C THR A 130 1.91 -5.07 6.48
N VAL A 131 1.51 -5.57 7.64
CA VAL A 131 0.68 -6.77 7.78
C VAL A 131 -0.42 -6.43 8.77
N ASP A 132 -1.62 -6.20 8.27
CA ASP A 132 -2.76 -5.68 9.01
C ASP A 132 -3.86 -6.72 9.08
N ALA A 133 -4.46 -6.91 10.26
CA ALA A 133 -5.48 -7.92 10.49
C ALA A 133 -6.89 -7.30 10.56
N LEU A 134 -7.81 -7.83 9.76
CA LEU A 134 -9.24 -7.56 9.82
C LEU A 134 -9.99 -8.75 10.42
N SER A 135 -10.91 -8.47 11.35
CA SER A 135 -11.85 -9.44 11.89
C SER A 135 -12.97 -9.75 10.91
N ALA A 136 -13.76 -10.79 11.21
CA ALA A 136 -14.97 -11.16 10.45
C ALA A 136 -16.07 -10.05 10.45
N THR A 137 -15.94 -9.04 11.31
CA THR A 137 -16.90 -7.94 11.43
C THR A 137 -16.37 -6.60 10.91
N GLY A 138 -15.23 -6.62 10.18
CA GLY A 138 -14.63 -5.42 9.62
C GLY A 138 -13.86 -4.56 10.63
N GLU A 139 -13.41 -5.15 11.74
CA GLU A 139 -12.59 -4.44 12.72
C GLU A 139 -11.11 -4.62 12.41
N PHE A 140 -10.38 -3.54 12.25
CA PHE A 140 -8.92 -3.54 12.25
C PHE A 140 -8.43 -3.82 13.66
N ILE A 141 -7.96 -5.04 13.90
CA ILE A 141 -7.54 -5.52 15.24
C ILE A 141 -6.05 -5.29 15.53
N GLY A 142 -5.32 -4.75 14.59
CA GLY A 142 -3.91 -4.40 14.73
C GLY A 142 -3.06 -4.90 13.58
N GLY A 143 -1.78 -4.52 13.59
CA GLY A 143 -0.87 -4.92 12.51
C GLY A 143 0.58 -4.62 12.81
N LEU A 144 1.44 -5.03 11.88
CA LEU A 144 2.89 -4.88 11.94
C LEU A 144 3.38 -3.93 10.84
N ILE A 145 4.47 -3.25 11.13
CA ILE A 145 5.27 -2.51 10.13
C ILE A 145 6.70 -3.02 10.24
N SER A 146 7.26 -3.46 9.13
CA SER A 146 8.65 -3.88 9.03
C SER A 146 9.30 -3.24 7.80
N PRO A 147 10.64 -3.17 7.72
CA PRO A 147 11.29 -2.76 6.48
C PRO A 147 10.90 -3.71 5.35
N GLY A 148 10.68 -3.18 4.13
CA GLY A 148 10.46 -4.01 2.95
C GLY A 148 11.71 -4.76 2.52
N VAL A 149 11.54 -5.75 1.64
CA VAL A 149 12.61 -6.66 1.20
C VAL A 149 13.84 -5.90 0.69
N GLU A 150 13.66 -4.87 -0.10
CA GLU A 150 14.76 -4.06 -0.63
C GLU A 150 15.42 -3.20 0.46
N LEU A 151 14.62 -2.60 1.34
CA LEU A 151 15.13 -1.77 2.43
C LEU A 151 15.93 -2.60 3.44
N MET A 152 15.53 -3.84 3.76
CA MET A 152 16.30 -4.75 4.61
C MET A 152 17.69 -5.01 4.02
N GLN A 153 17.76 -5.33 2.72
CA GLN A 153 19.02 -5.57 2.04
C GLN A 153 19.91 -4.31 2.03
N ARG A 154 19.31 -3.16 1.70
CA ARG A 154 20.03 -1.89 1.63
C ARG A 154 20.55 -1.44 3.00
N SER A 155 19.78 -1.65 4.08
CA SER A 155 20.19 -1.29 5.44
C SER A 155 21.44 -2.08 5.88
N LEU A 156 21.50 -3.38 5.58
CA LEU A 156 22.66 -4.22 5.89
C LEU A 156 23.88 -3.85 5.05
N ARG A 157 23.69 -3.55 3.75
CA ARG A 157 24.77 -3.07 2.89
C ARG A 157 25.34 -1.73 3.38
N GLY A 158 24.51 -0.83 3.86
CA GLY A 158 24.94 0.46 4.42
C GLY A 158 25.62 0.35 5.78
N ALA A 159 25.29 -0.66 6.58
CA ALA A 159 25.82 -0.85 7.93
C ALA A 159 27.17 -1.56 7.97
N THR A 160 27.60 -2.25 6.90
CA THR A 160 28.84 -3.06 6.91
C THR A 160 29.65 -2.88 5.63
N VAL A 161 30.93 -2.57 5.78
CA VAL A 161 31.85 -2.36 4.65
C VAL A 161 31.95 -3.60 3.75
N GLN A 162 31.92 -4.81 4.33
CA GLN A 162 32.05 -6.06 3.59
C GLN A 162 30.84 -6.39 2.70
N LEU A 163 29.66 -5.82 2.99
CA LEU A 163 28.42 -6.08 2.25
C LEU A 163 28.15 -5.07 1.14
N GLN A 164 28.91 -3.97 1.07
CA GLN A 164 28.71 -2.90 0.08
C GLN A 164 28.88 -3.37 -1.37
N ALA A 165 29.76 -4.34 -1.62
CA ALA A 165 30.04 -4.90 -2.94
C ALA A 165 29.15 -6.10 -3.33
N ALA A 166 28.17 -6.48 -2.50
CA ALA A 166 27.34 -7.65 -2.78
C ALA A 166 26.49 -7.45 -4.03
N GLN A 167 26.61 -8.35 -4.99
CA GLN A 167 25.78 -8.41 -6.19
C GLN A 167 24.32 -8.73 -5.84
N ALA A 168 23.41 -8.68 -6.83
CA ALA A 168 22.04 -9.13 -6.68
C ALA A 168 22.00 -10.63 -6.32
N GLY A 169 21.39 -10.95 -5.18
CA GLY A 169 21.28 -12.33 -4.71
C GLY A 169 20.11 -13.06 -5.37
N LYS A 170 20.20 -14.40 -5.32
CA LYS A 170 19.10 -15.31 -5.68
C LYS A 170 18.57 -16.00 -4.44
N TYR A 171 17.28 -16.32 -4.44
CA TYR A 171 16.67 -17.04 -3.34
C TYR A 171 17.18 -18.48 -3.26
N ALA A 172 17.55 -18.90 -2.06
CA ALA A 172 17.83 -20.27 -1.68
C ALA A 172 17.33 -20.51 -0.24
N SER A 173 16.83 -21.73 0.05
CA SER A 173 16.42 -22.10 1.42
C SER A 173 17.61 -22.08 2.39
N PHE A 174 18.78 -22.50 1.92
CA PHE A 174 20.06 -22.48 2.64
C PHE A 174 21.15 -21.90 1.72
N PRO A 175 21.27 -20.57 1.66
CA PRO A 175 22.22 -19.93 0.76
C PRO A 175 23.69 -20.17 1.17
N LEU A 176 24.55 -20.33 0.17
CA LEU A 176 25.98 -20.63 0.35
C LEU A 176 26.92 -19.48 0.00
N ASN A 177 26.37 -18.29 -0.20
CA ASN A 177 27.11 -17.04 -0.40
C ASN A 177 26.36 -15.85 0.19
N THR A 178 27.08 -14.75 0.44
CA THR A 178 26.56 -13.57 1.12
C THR A 178 25.42 -12.87 0.38
N ALA A 179 25.51 -12.77 -0.95
CA ALA A 179 24.47 -12.10 -1.75
C ALA A 179 23.13 -12.84 -1.66
N ASP A 180 23.13 -14.16 -1.82
CA ASP A 180 21.96 -15.01 -1.69
C ASP A 180 21.45 -15.04 -0.24
N ALA A 181 22.36 -15.00 0.76
CA ALA A 181 21.99 -14.95 2.17
C ALA A 181 21.23 -13.66 2.53
N LEU A 182 21.71 -12.51 2.05
CA LEU A 182 21.02 -11.21 2.25
C LEU A 182 19.62 -11.20 1.61
N TYR A 183 19.53 -11.65 0.36
CA TYR A 183 18.26 -11.67 -0.35
C TYR A 183 17.27 -12.67 0.26
N SER A 184 17.73 -13.90 0.53
CA SER A 184 16.88 -14.95 1.11
C SER A 184 16.45 -14.59 2.52
N GLY A 185 17.34 -13.99 3.33
CA GLY A 185 17.01 -13.54 4.68
C GLY A 185 15.91 -12.48 4.70
N ALA A 186 15.99 -11.48 3.82
CA ALA A 186 14.96 -10.43 3.70
C ALA A 186 13.60 -11.01 3.26
N LEU A 187 13.60 -11.95 2.32
CA LEU A 187 12.37 -12.63 1.88
C LEU A 187 11.79 -13.52 2.98
N GLN A 188 12.61 -14.34 3.65
CA GLN A 188 12.14 -15.22 4.72
C GLN A 188 11.63 -14.43 5.92
N ALA A 189 12.25 -13.30 6.26
CA ALA A 189 11.76 -12.42 7.32
C ALA A 189 10.36 -11.87 6.99
N SER A 190 10.14 -11.42 5.75
CA SER A 190 8.84 -10.91 5.30
C SER A 190 7.78 -12.02 5.26
N CYS A 191 8.10 -13.17 4.66
CA CYS A 191 7.17 -14.32 4.59
C CYS A 191 6.85 -14.85 5.98
N GLY A 192 7.86 -15.01 6.85
CA GLY A 192 7.67 -15.50 8.22
C GLY A 192 6.80 -14.57 9.07
N ALA A 193 6.92 -13.25 8.89
CA ALA A 193 6.04 -12.28 9.56
C ALA A 193 4.58 -12.44 9.10
N ILE A 194 4.35 -12.59 7.78
CA ILE A 194 3.01 -12.77 7.20
C ILE A 194 2.40 -14.10 7.68
N GLU A 195 3.13 -15.21 7.54
CA GLU A 195 2.65 -16.54 7.95
C GLU A 195 2.43 -16.62 9.46
N ARG A 196 3.29 -15.98 10.27
CA ARG A 196 3.09 -15.90 11.71
C ARG A 196 1.82 -15.15 12.09
N GLN A 197 1.55 -14.01 11.43
CA GLN A 197 0.30 -13.26 11.65
C GLN A 197 -0.92 -14.04 11.18
N HIS A 198 -0.81 -14.78 10.07
CA HIS A 198 -1.88 -15.64 9.57
C HIS A 198 -2.24 -16.75 10.58
N VAL A 199 -1.24 -17.38 11.18
CA VAL A 199 -1.46 -18.37 12.26
C VAL A 199 -2.14 -17.72 13.48
N LEU A 200 -1.71 -16.52 13.87
CA LEU A 200 -2.29 -15.79 15.01
C LEU A 200 -3.73 -15.31 14.76
N LEU A 201 -4.12 -15.15 13.50
CA LEU A 201 -5.50 -14.81 13.13
C LEU A 201 -6.50 -15.92 13.49
N GLY A 202 -6.02 -17.17 13.61
CA GLY A 202 -6.81 -18.32 14.08
C GLY A 202 -7.76 -18.91 13.05
N ASP A 203 -7.74 -18.43 11.81
CA ASP A 203 -8.52 -18.94 10.68
C ASP A 203 -7.57 -19.27 9.52
N SER A 204 -7.30 -20.56 9.33
CA SER A 204 -6.40 -21.03 8.26
C SER A 204 -6.96 -20.82 6.85
N SER A 205 -8.24 -20.55 6.70
CA SER A 205 -8.90 -20.27 5.42
C SER A 205 -8.95 -18.78 5.08
N ALA A 206 -8.64 -17.91 6.05
CA ALA A 206 -8.64 -16.47 5.84
C ALA A 206 -7.64 -16.07 4.76
N PRO A 207 -8.04 -15.31 3.73
CA PRO A 207 -7.12 -14.90 2.69
C PRO A 207 -6.13 -13.83 3.19
N VAL A 208 -4.94 -13.85 2.62
CA VAL A 208 -3.99 -12.76 2.66
C VAL A 208 -4.18 -11.91 1.40
N VAL A 209 -4.72 -10.72 1.55
CA VAL A 209 -4.84 -9.72 0.48
C VAL A 209 -3.48 -9.07 0.29
N LEU A 210 -2.75 -9.48 -0.74
CA LEU A 210 -1.37 -9.07 -0.98
C LEU A 210 -1.28 -8.04 -2.10
N SER A 211 -0.63 -6.92 -1.80
CA SER A 211 -0.38 -5.81 -2.73
C SER A 211 1.04 -5.26 -2.56
N GLY A 212 1.45 -4.37 -3.46
CA GLY A 212 2.71 -3.64 -3.38
C GLY A 212 3.79 -4.17 -4.33
N GLY A 213 4.86 -3.39 -4.48
CA GLY A 213 5.90 -3.65 -5.48
C GLY A 213 6.71 -4.93 -5.29
N ALA A 214 6.72 -5.50 -4.08
CA ALA A 214 7.41 -6.77 -3.77
C ALA A 214 6.46 -7.99 -3.83
N GLU A 215 5.18 -7.81 -4.22
CA GLU A 215 4.18 -8.88 -4.30
C GLU A 215 4.72 -10.08 -5.10
N ALA A 216 5.26 -9.85 -6.29
CA ALA A 216 5.72 -10.91 -7.19
C ALA A 216 6.82 -11.81 -6.59
N VAL A 217 7.66 -11.30 -5.68
CA VAL A 217 8.69 -12.10 -5.03
C VAL A 217 8.21 -12.80 -3.76
N LEU A 218 7.14 -12.31 -3.13
CA LEU A 218 6.56 -12.91 -1.93
C LEU A 218 5.55 -14.00 -2.25
N ARG A 219 4.64 -13.77 -3.23
CA ARG A 219 3.52 -14.68 -3.53
C ARG A 219 3.91 -16.14 -3.76
N ASN A 220 5.08 -16.36 -4.39
CA ASN A 220 5.57 -17.70 -4.71
C ASN A 220 6.26 -18.40 -3.51
N ARG A 221 6.29 -17.75 -2.33
CA ARG A 221 6.97 -18.23 -1.13
C ARG A 221 6.08 -18.30 0.10
N LEU A 222 4.89 -17.74 0.00
CA LEU A 222 3.88 -17.79 1.05
C LEU A 222 3.04 -19.07 0.90
N ASN A 223 2.87 -19.78 1.99
CA ASN A 223 2.04 -20.98 2.05
C ASN A 223 0.72 -20.70 2.78
N VAL A 224 -0.02 -19.72 2.26
CA VAL A 224 -1.32 -19.25 2.79
C VAL A 224 -2.27 -18.95 1.63
N PRO A 225 -3.59 -18.93 1.84
CA PRO A 225 -4.52 -18.46 0.81
C PRO A 225 -4.19 -17.03 0.39
N LEU A 226 -3.99 -16.78 -0.90
CA LEU A 226 -3.62 -15.48 -1.43
C LEU A 226 -4.71 -14.87 -2.31
N LEU A 227 -5.00 -13.61 -2.09
CA LEU A 227 -5.73 -12.75 -3.01
C LEU A 227 -4.80 -11.59 -3.44
N ILE A 228 -4.32 -11.67 -4.68
CA ILE A 228 -3.41 -10.65 -5.22
C ILE A 228 -4.23 -9.47 -5.76
N VAL A 229 -3.91 -8.27 -5.29
CA VAL A 229 -4.65 -7.06 -5.66
C VAL A 229 -3.67 -5.95 -6.03
N ASP A 230 -3.79 -5.46 -7.24
CA ASP A 230 -2.99 -4.32 -7.68
C ASP A 230 -3.57 -2.99 -7.16
N ASN A 231 -2.68 -2.07 -6.77
CA ASN A 231 -3.04 -0.71 -6.35
C ASN A 231 -4.14 -0.64 -5.28
N LEU A 232 -4.05 -1.49 -4.25
CA LEU A 232 -5.04 -1.64 -3.17
C LEU A 232 -5.40 -0.30 -2.50
N VAL A 233 -4.41 0.58 -2.26
CA VAL A 233 -4.63 1.90 -1.66
C VAL A 233 -5.52 2.78 -2.55
N LEU A 234 -5.29 2.79 -3.88
CA LEU A 234 -6.14 3.54 -4.81
C LEU A 234 -7.58 3.01 -4.83
N GLN A 235 -7.77 1.69 -4.70
CA GLN A 235 -9.11 1.11 -4.59
C GLN A 235 -9.83 1.57 -3.31
N GLY A 236 -9.11 1.65 -2.19
CA GLY A 236 -9.65 2.19 -0.94
C GLY A 236 -9.99 3.68 -1.03
N LEU A 237 -9.14 4.48 -1.66
CA LEU A 237 -9.43 5.89 -1.93
C LEU A 237 -10.69 6.06 -2.79
N TRP A 238 -10.89 5.18 -3.77
CA TRP A 238 -12.10 5.19 -4.58
C TRP A 238 -13.36 4.94 -3.75
N LEU A 239 -13.33 3.94 -2.84
CA LEU A 239 -14.43 3.62 -1.94
C LEU A 239 -14.77 4.78 -0.99
N ILE A 240 -13.76 5.39 -0.38
CA ILE A 240 -13.90 6.57 0.49
C ILE A 240 -14.52 7.73 -0.29
N ALA A 241 -14.10 7.93 -1.54
CA ALA A 241 -14.64 8.98 -2.40
C ALA A 241 -16.10 8.69 -2.85
N GLN A 242 -16.57 7.45 -2.82
CA GLN A 242 -17.97 7.10 -3.09
C GLN A 242 -18.86 7.37 -1.87
N GLU A 243 -18.45 6.92 -0.68
CA GLU A 243 -19.21 7.12 0.57
C GLU A 243 -19.50 8.61 0.84
N THR A 244 -18.53 9.50 0.53
CA THR A 244 -18.68 10.95 0.77
C THR A 244 -19.70 11.61 -0.17
N ASN A 245 -20.21 10.90 -1.19
CA ASN A 245 -21.23 11.40 -2.12
C ASN A 245 -22.63 10.83 -1.85
N ALA A 246 -22.74 9.89 -0.94
CA ALA A 246 -24.00 9.31 -0.51
C ALA A 246 -24.58 10.09 0.68
#